data_93de99a511f30e7b9b301d4caccf7eca
#
_entry.id   93de99a511f30e7b9b301d4caccf7eca
#
_cell.length_a   1.000
_cell.length_b   1.000
_cell.length_c   1.000
_cell.angle_alpha   90.00
_cell.angle_beta   90.00
_cell.angle_gamma   90.00
#
_symmetry.space_group_name_H-M   'P 1'
#
loop_
_entity.id
_entity.type
_entity.pdbx_description
1 polymer ?
#
loop_
_entity_poly.entity_id
_entity_poly.type
_entity_poly.pdbx_seq_one_letter_code
_entity_poly.pdbx_strand_id
1 'polypeptide(L)'
;MGAILGQNYYSVVNGYEWTTARSNAQNLGGDLVVINDVTENNFLLDNFRSEVVISNFDGAGDRGGAWIGLHQVRTNTDRAWVDGTTISYTNYGPDQDKASVPWDGGYLLLMKADGSNQNTWWIEPQDPLTTYSINANQWAYRYGIAEVPLSYYSISDLTLSEGDTSSITISRTGGTNSTQNILLTSSDGTASAGSDYTAVSQTISFAAGETSKTFNFAAFTDSVTESDETLTITISGSGSDDIPAQFTDNSSLITIQNSADTTSPTFSSAATNTAGTKVILTYNEALSATTAA
;
A
#
# COMPACT_ATOMS: atom_id res chain seq x y z
N MET A 1 -8.55 -14.04 0.81
CA MET A 1 -8.63 -13.02 -0.27
C MET A 1 -9.09 -11.71 0.36
N GLY A 2 -8.67 -10.55 -0.14
CA GLY A 2 -9.10 -9.27 0.44
C GLY A 2 -9.91 -8.44 -0.56
N ALA A 3 -10.66 -7.45 -0.04
CA ALA A 3 -11.51 -6.58 -0.84
C ALA A 3 -11.40 -5.12 -0.37
N ILE A 4 -11.70 -4.17 -1.23
CA ILE A 4 -11.62 -2.73 -0.94
C ILE A 4 -13.01 -2.11 -0.96
N LEU A 5 -13.32 -1.33 0.06
CA LEU A 5 -14.48 -0.44 0.11
C LEU A 5 -14.02 0.94 0.59
N GLY A 6 -14.25 1.98 -0.23
CA GLY A 6 -13.80 3.33 0.09
C GLY A 6 -12.27 3.42 0.27
N GLN A 7 -11.84 3.84 1.45
CA GLN A 7 -10.43 4.01 1.81
C GLN A 7 -9.87 2.87 2.67
N ASN A 8 -10.61 1.77 2.79
CA ASN A 8 -10.24 0.64 3.62
C ASN A 8 -10.09 -0.64 2.80
N TYR A 9 -9.15 -1.46 3.22
CA TYR A 9 -8.95 -2.83 2.78
C TYR A 9 -9.49 -3.77 3.85
N TYR A 10 -10.25 -4.76 3.43
CA TYR A 10 -10.85 -5.76 4.30
C TYR A 10 -10.27 -7.12 3.99
N SER A 11 -9.98 -7.89 5.02
CA SER A 11 -9.44 -9.24 4.87
C SER A 11 -9.89 -10.15 6.00
N VAL A 12 -10.06 -11.44 5.70
CA VAL A 12 -10.29 -12.45 6.73
C VAL A 12 -8.99 -12.72 7.47
N VAL A 13 -9.05 -12.68 8.80
CA VAL A 13 -7.95 -13.03 9.70
C VAL A 13 -8.33 -14.25 10.54
N ASN A 14 -7.33 -15.07 10.86
CA ASN A 14 -7.53 -16.21 11.74
C ASN A 14 -7.80 -15.75 13.18
N GLY A 15 -8.55 -16.53 13.95
CA GLY A 15 -8.77 -16.30 15.37
C GLY A 15 -10.00 -17.04 15.89
N TYR A 16 -9.80 -18.07 16.70
CA TYR A 16 -10.89 -18.77 17.40
C TYR A 16 -11.56 -17.88 18.44
N GLU A 17 -10.77 -17.03 19.07
CA GLU A 17 -11.19 -16.06 20.07
C GLU A 17 -11.23 -14.65 19.45
N TRP A 18 -12.14 -13.82 19.92
CA TRP A 18 -12.23 -12.44 19.51
C TRP A 18 -10.90 -11.67 19.69
N THR A 19 -10.25 -11.87 20.85
CA THR A 19 -8.96 -11.24 21.17
C THR A 19 -7.84 -11.67 20.23
N THR A 20 -7.82 -12.95 19.85
CA THR A 20 -6.84 -13.47 18.87
C THR A 20 -7.11 -12.91 17.47
N ALA A 21 -8.38 -12.90 17.03
CA ALA A 21 -8.77 -12.31 15.76
C ALA A 21 -8.41 -10.82 15.70
N ARG A 22 -8.69 -10.08 16.79
CA ARG A 22 -8.33 -8.67 16.91
C ARG A 22 -6.82 -8.45 16.82
N SER A 23 -6.04 -9.23 17.56
CA SER A 23 -4.58 -9.15 17.52
C SER A 23 -4.04 -9.38 16.11
N ASN A 24 -4.61 -10.33 15.37
CA ASN A 24 -4.22 -10.61 14.00
C ASN A 24 -4.63 -9.47 13.03
N ALA A 25 -5.78 -8.83 13.26
CA ALA A 25 -6.17 -7.64 12.50
C ALA A 25 -5.22 -6.45 12.77
N GLN A 26 -4.81 -6.27 14.04
CA GLN A 26 -3.85 -5.22 14.43
C GLN A 26 -2.45 -5.47 13.84
N ASN A 27 -2.03 -6.72 13.71
CA ASN A 27 -0.77 -7.08 13.05
C ASN A 27 -0.75 -6.72 11.55
N LEU A 28 -1.93 -6.63 10.90
CA LEU A 28 -2.05 -6.10 9.55
C LEU A 28 -2.03 -4.56 9.49
N GLY A 29 -2.06 -3.89 10.65
CA GLY A 29 -2.07 -2.42 10.72
C GLY A 29 -3.46 -1.79 10.81
N GLY A 30 -4.51 -2.59 11.01
CA GLY A 30 -5.89 -2.16 11.24
C GLY A 30 -6.47 -2.61 12.58
N ASP A 31 -7.73 -2.94 12.62
CA ASP A 31 -8.42 -3.59 13.74
C ASP A 31 -9.55 -4.47 13.18
N LEU A 32 -10.33 -5.13 14.04
CA LEU A 32 -11.55 -5.78 13.61
C LEU A 32 -12.56 -4.75 13.07
N VAL A 33 -13.26 -5.13 12.02
CA VAL A 33 -14.15 -4.25 11.26
C VAL A 33 -15.19 -3.54 12.12
N VAL A 34 -15.35 -2.23 11.90
CA VAL A 34 -16.40 -1.39 12.48
C VAL A 34 -17.48 -1.17 11.41
N ILE A 35 -18.65 -1.77 11.60
CA ILE A 35 -19.71 -1.72 10.59
C ILE A 35 -20.57 -0.47 10.81
N ASN A 36 -20.44 0.50 9.92
CA ASN A 36 -21.02 1.83 10.05
C ASN A 36 -22.42 1.97 9.41
N ASP A 37 -22.71 1.15 8.40
CA ASP A 37 -23.97 1.20 7.68
C ASP A 37 -24.32 -0.13 7.00
N VAL A 38 -25.49 -0.16 6.37
CA VAL A 38 -25.99 -1.34 5.64
C VAL A 38 -25.16 -1.67 4.42
N THR A 39 -24.54 -0.68 3.78
CA THR A 39 -23.72 -0.89 2.56
C THR A 39 -22.48 -1.68 2.93
N GLU A 40 -21.80 -1.28 3.99
CA GLU A 40 -20.63 -1.98 4.50
C GLU A 40 -21.00 -3.38 5.00
N ASN A 41 -22.10 -3.52 5.76
CA ASN A 41 -22.57 -4.84 6.19
C ASN A 41 -22.81 -5.79 5.00
N ASN A 42 -23.46 -5.33 3.95
CA ASN A 42 -23.71 -6.12 2.75
C ASN A 42 -22.40 -6.42 1.99
N PHE A 43 -21.49 -5.45 1.88
CA PHE A 43 -20.19 -5.65 1.27
C PHE A 43 -19.41 -6.80 1.95
N LEU A 44 -19.40 -6.86 3.27
CA LEU A 44 -18.75 -7.94 4.02
C LEU A 44 -19.37 -9.30 3.71
N LEU A 45 -20.70 -9.35 3.67
CA LEU A 45 -21.44 -10.59 3.36
C LEU A 45 -21.15 -11.06 1.93
N ASP A 46 -21.12 -10.15 0.97
CA ASP A 46 -20.94 -10.49 -0.45
C ASP A 46 -19.51 -10.94 -0.76
N ASN A 47 -18.52 -10.39 -0.08
CA ASN A 47 -17.10 -10.67 -0.37
C ASN A 47 -16.51 -11.80 0.48
N PHE A 48 -16.96 -11.99 1.74
CA PHE A 48 -16.28 -12.89 2.67
C PHE A 48 -17.10 -14.13 3.08
N ARG A 49 -18.36 -14.22 2.70
CA ARG A 49 -19.22 -15.37 3.04
C ARG A 49 -18.58 -16.71 2.66
N SER A 50 -18.06 -16.82 1.46
CA SER A 50 -17.45 -18.07 0.96
C SER A 50 -16.18 -18.48 1.70
N GLU A 51 -15.51 -17.54 2.37
CA GLU A 51 -14.28 -17.80 3.13
C GLU A 51 -14.56 -18.26 4.56
N VAL A 52 -15.65 -17.77 5.17
CA VAL A 52 -15.97 -18.03 6.58
C VAL A 52 -17.04 -19.09 6.79
N VAL A 53 -17.82 -19.41 5.75
CA VAL A 53 -18.86 -20.44 5.83
C VAL A 53 -18.26 -21.83 5.66
N ILE A 54 -18.52 -22.72 6.61
CA ILE A 54 -18.13 -24.12 6.54
C ILE A 54 -19.35 -24.95 6.09
N SER A 55 -19.18 -25.69 4.97
CA SER A 55 -20.24 -26.49 4.40
C SER A 55 -20.56 -27.75 5.22
N ASN A 56 -21.84 -27.94 5.48
CA ASN A 56 -22.50 -29.17 5.98
C ASN A 56 -21.91 -29.77 7.26
N PHE A 57 -21.69 -28.93 8.27
CA PHE A 57 -20.99 -29.36 9.46
C PHE A 57 -21.85 -30.25 10.42
N ASP A 58 -23.18 -30.10 10.45
CA ASP A 58 -24.07 -30.83 11.40
C ASP A 58 -25.42 -31.25 10.84
N GLY A 59 -25.64 -31.22 9.53
CA GLY A 59 -26.92 -31.49 8.90
C GLY A 59 -27.96 -30.36 9.03
N ALA A 60 -27.60 -29.24 9.64
CA ALA A 60 -28.46 -28.05 9.80
C ALA A 60 -28.21 -26.94 8.76
N GLY A 61 -27.39 -27.23 7.77
CA GLY A 61 -27.01 -26.33 6.69
C GLY A 61 -25.67 -25.62 6.94
N ASP A 62 -25.16 -25.01 5.87
CA ASP A 62 -23.88 -24.33 5.88
C ASP A 62 -23.94 -23.06 6.72
N ARG A 63 -23.12 -22.98 7.74
CA ARG A 63 -23.04 -21.83 8.67
C ARG A 63 -21.61 -21.41 8.89
N GLY A 64 -21.41 -20.11 9.11
CA GLY A 64 -20.15 -19.55 9.51
C GLY A 64 -20.35 -18.17 10.11
N GLY A 65 -19.29 -17.62 10.68
CA GLY A 65 -19.30 -16.28 11.22
C GLY A 65 -17.87 -15.77 11.38
N ALA A 66 -17.73 -14.47 11.35
CA ALA A 66 -16.48 -13.80 11.59
C ALA A 66 -16.65 -12.78 12.72
N TRP A 67 -15.65 -12.70 13.59
CA TRP A 67 -15.57 -11.67 14.62
C TRP A 67 -15.52 -10.29 13.98
N ILE A 68 -16.31 -9.36 14.54
CA ILE A 68 -16.32 -7.94 14.18
C ILE A 68 -15.83 -7.11 15.37
N GLY A 69 -15.57 -5.83 15.16
CA GLY A 69 -15.03 -4.93 16.17
C GLY A 69 -15.98 -4.56 17.31
N LEU A 70 -17.23 -4.99 17.26
CA LEU A 70 -18.17 -4.76 18.34
C LEU A 70 -17.88 -5.70 19.53
N HIS A 71 -17.85 -5.15 20.74
CA HIS A 71 -17.61 -5.93 21.95
C HIS A 71 -18.39 -5.37 23.15
N GLN A 72 -18.56 -6.19 24.18
CA GLN A 72 -19.17 -5.81 25.44
C GLN A 72 -18.11 -5.27 26.41
N VAL A 73 -18.34 -4.10 27.01
CA VAL A 73 -17.30 -3.38 27.77
C VAL A 73 -17.25 -3.69 29.26
N ARG A 74 -18.37 -3.87 29.93
CA ARG A 74 -18.39 -4.09 31.41
C ARG A 74 -19.65 -4.78 31.98
N THR A 75 -20.81 -4.47 31.47
CA THR A 75 -22.09 -4.96 31.99
C THR A 75 -23.04 -5.23 30.83
N ASN A 76 -24.09 -5.96 31.12
CA ASN A 76 -25.05 -6.55 30.18
C ASN A 76 -25.59 -5.67 29.05
N THR A 77 -25.24 -4.37 28.97
CA THR A 77 -25.77 -3.45 27.96
C THR A 77 -24.74 -2.53 27.34
N ASP A 78 -23.54 -2.43 27.92
CA ASP A 78 -22.52 -1.49 27.42
C ASP A 78 -21.73 -2.13 26.28
N ARG A 79 -21.95 -1.65 25.07
CA ARG A 79 -21.27 -2.09 23.86
C ARG A 79 -20.47 -0.96 23.27
N ALA A 80 -19.32 -1.28 22.71
CA ALA A 80 -18.47 -0.32 22.03
C ALA A 80 -17.81 -0.94 20.80
N TRP A 81 -17.56 -0.12 19.81
CA TRP A 81 -16.64 -0.44 18.73
C TRP A 81 -15.19 -0.36 19.23
N VAL A 82 -14.31 -1.15 18.65
CA VAL A 82 -12.86 -1.20 18.98
C VAL A 82 -12.15 0.14 18.79
N ASP A 83 -12.64 0.98 17.90
CA ASP A 83 -12.12 2.31 17.59
C ASP A 83 -12.74 3.43 18.46
N GLY A 84 -13.72 3.08 19.31
CA GLY A 84 -14.43 4.01 20.18
C GLY A 84 -15.51 4.86 19.50
N THR A 85 -15.81 4.61 18.23
CA THR A 85 -16.87 5.33 17.53
C THR A 85 -18.26 5.00 18.09
N THR A 86 -19.20 5.92 17.88
CA THR A 86 -20.59 5.74 18.29
C THR A 86 -21.28 4.68 17.42
N ILE A 87 -22.03 3.77 18.05
CA ILE A 87 -22.83 2.79 17.33
C ILE A 87 -24.00 3.52 16.64
N SER A 88 -23.86 3.74 15.33
CA SER A 88 -24.86 4.43 14.49
C SER A 88 -25.74 3.48 13.70
N TYR A 89 -25.24 2.27 13.44
CA TYR A 89 -25.92 1.20 12.72
C TYR A 89 -25.92 -0.07 13.55
N THR A 90 -26.99 -0.83 13.49
CA THR A 90 -27.11 -2.13 14.17
C THR A 90 -27.87 -3.14 13.30
N ASN A 91 -27.42 -4.37 13.34
CA ASN A 91 -28.06 -5.49 12.64
C ASN A 91 -28.10 -6.75 13.53
N TYR A 92 -28.60 -6.57 14.75
CA TYR A 92 -28.69 -7.67 15.71
C TYR A 92 -29.65 -8.76 15.27
N GLY A 93 -29.28 -10.00 15.50
CA GLY A 93 -30.18 -11.13 15.41
C GLY A 93 -31.29 -11.04 16.48
N PRO A 94 -32.33 -11.92 16.41
CA PRO A 94 -33.40 -11.93 17.37
C PRO A 94 -32.85 -12.01 18.82
N ASP A 95 -33.32 -11.07 19.67
CA ASP A 95 -32.95 -10.95 21.11
C ASP A 95 -31.44 -10.69 21.39
N GLN A 96 -30.61 -10.47 20.36
CA GLN A 96 -29.17 -10.22 20.54
C GLN A 96 -28.88 -8.78 20.98
N ASP A 97 -29.82 -7.87 20.82
CA ASP A 97 -29.76 -6.49 21.36
C ASP A 97 -29.85 -6.49 22.91
N LYS A 98 -30.43 -7.54 23.50
CA LYS A 98 -30.60 -7.70 24.93
C LYS A 98 -29.76 -8.81 25.54
N ALA A 99 -29.13 -9.62 24.68
CA ALA A 99 -28.30 -10.72 25.12
C ALA A 99 -27.07 -10.21 25.85
N SER A 100 -26.73 -10.86 26.93
CA SER A 100 -25.48 -10.63 27.65
C SER A 100 -24.79 -11.97 27.87
N VAL A 101 -23.50 -11.98 27.66
CA VAL A 101 -22.66 -13.09 28.10
C VAL A 101 -22.00 -12.71 29.42
N PRO A 102 -21.75 -13.68 30.32
CA PRO A 102 -21.23 -13.39 31.67
C PRO A 102 -19.85 -12.71 31.71
N TRP A 103 -19.14 -12.68 30.61
CA TRP A 103 -17.75 -12.22 30.50
C TRP A 103 -17.56 -11.51 29.17
N ASP A 104 -16.67 -10.51 29.10
CA ASP A 104 -16.32 -9.71 27.93
C ASP A 104 -16.57 -10.41 26.56
N GLY A 105 -17.79 -10.30 26.03
CA GLY A 105 -18.20 -11.00 24.80
C GLY A 105 -17.83 -10.19 23.56
N GLY A 106 -17.43 -10.87 22.48
CA GLY A 106 -17.31 -10.31 21.15
C GLY A 106 -18.57 -10.55 20.31
N TYR A 107 -18.74 -9.79 19.25
CA TYR A 107 -19.82 -9.99 18.29
C TYR A 107 -19.32 -10.65 17.02
N LEU A 108 -20.14 -11.53 16.48
CA LEU A 108 -19.97 -12.20 15.20
C LEU A 108 -20.95 -11.66 14.17
N LEU A 109 -20.48 -11.42 12.97
CA LEU A 109 -21.32 -11.33 11.80
C LEU A 109 -21.61 -12.75 11.30
N LEU A 110 -22.82 -13.25 11.55
CA LEU A 110 -23.23 -14.57 11.06
C LEU A 110 -23.49 -14.53 9.56
N MET A 111 -22.96 -15.52 8.87
CA MET A 111 -23.10 -15.70 7.44
C MET A 111 -23.66 -17.09 7.16
N LYS A 112 -24.69 -17.18 6.30
CA LYS A 112 -25.24 -18.46 5.81
C LYS A 112 -25.04 -18.59 4.32
N ALA A 113 -24.78 -19.81 3.84
CA ALA A 113 -24.57 -20.07 2.43
C ALA A 113 -25.82 -19.80 1.58
N ASP A 114 -27.01 -20.05 2.13
CA ASP A 114 -28.30 -19.93 1.43
C ASP A 114 -28.91 -18.52 1.43
N GLY A 115 -28.25 -17.56 2.06
CA GLY A 115 -28.74 -16.17 2.14
C GLY A 115 -29.97 -15.97 3.02
N SER A 116 -30.47 -17.03 3.69
CA SER A 116 -31.68 -16.93 4.54
C SER A 116 -31.39 -16.23 5.87
N ASN A 117 -32.20 -15.26 6.21
CA ASN A 117 -32.54 -14.56 7.47
C ASN A 117 -31.52 -14.46 8.64
N GLN A 118 -30.22 -14.77 8.49
CA GLN A 118 -29.23 -14.69 9.55
C GLN A 118 -27.94 -13.96 9.17
N ASN A 119 -28.01 -12.99 8.30
CA ASN A 119 -26.94 -12.03 8.05
C ASN A 119 -26.94 -10.96 9.15
N THR A 120 -26.93 -11.39 10.40
CA THR A 120 -27.13 -10.55 11.59
C THR A 120 -25.99 -10.73 12.58
N TRP A 121 -25.88 -9.80 13.52
CA TRP A 121 -24.84 -9.84 14.54
C TRP A 121 -25.29 -10.63 15.75
N TRP A 122 -24.41 -11.52 16.21
CA TRP A 122 -24.65 -12.36 17.38
C TRP A 122 -23.54 -12.17 18.40
N ILE A 123 -23.89 -12.09 19.69
CA ILE A 123 -22.92 -12.03 20.76
C ILE A 123 -22.49 -13.44 21.15
N GLU A 124 -21.19 -13.66 21.26
CA GLU A 124 -20.61 -14.91 21.73
C GLU A 124 -19.55 -14.63 22.81
N PRO A 125 -19.32 -15.55 23.77
CA PRO A 125 -18.21 -15.45 24.70
C PRO A 125 -16.88 -15.32 23.94
N GLN A 126 -15.92 -14.56 24.47
CA GLN A 126 -14.58 -14.43 23.87
C GLN A 126 -13.86 -15.77 23.73
N ASP A 127 -14.07 -16.69 24.68
CA ASP A 127 -13.60 -18.08 24.60
C ASP A 127 -14.80 -19.03 24.51
N PRO A 128 -15.18 -19.45 23.29
CA PRO A 128 -16.30 -20.37 23.11
C PRO A 128 -16.05 -21.78 23.69
N LEU A 129 -14.81 -22.09 24.09
CA LEU A 129 -14.45 -23.41 24.61
C LEU A 129 -14.71 -23.56 26.12
N THR A 130 -14.86 -22.49 26.89
CA THR A 130 -14.88 -22.54 28.35
C THR A 130 -16.25 -22.47 28.98
N THR A 131 -17.33 -22.03 28.31
CA THR A 131 -18.58 -21.68 28.97
C THR A 131 -19.83 -22.47 28.57
N TYR A 132 -19.83 -23.12 27.44
CA TYR A 132 -20.90 -23.97 26.99
C TYR A 132 -20.37 -25.33 26.56
N SER A 133 -20.92 -26.42 27.11
CA SER A 133 -20.78 -27.78 26.59
C SER A 133 -21.42 -27.92 25.20
N ILE A 134 -21.08 -27.04 24.31
CA ILE A 134 -21.28 -27.28 22.89
C ILE A 134 -20.19 -28.26 22.53
N ASN A 135 -20.61 -29.45 22.10
CA ASN A 135 -19.70 -30.39 21.47
C ASN A 135 -18.72 -29.61 20.63
N ALA A 136 -17.41 -29.71 20.90
CA ALA A 136 -16.33 -28.96 20.29
C ALA A 136 -16.31 -28.96 18.74
N ASN A 137 -17.33 -29.56 18.16
CA ASN A 137 -17.58 -29.74 16.73
C ASN A 137 -18.69 -28.85 16.16
N GLN A 138 -19.41 -28.03 16.92
CA GLN A 138 -20.62 -27.37 16.40
C GLN A 138 -20.47 -25.92 15.96
N TRP A 139 -19.40 -25.17 16.40
CA TRP A 139 -19.25 -23.75 16.08
C TRP A 139 -17.77 -23.38 15.96
N ALA A 140 -17.12 -23.78 14.89
CA ALA A 140 -15.75 -23.38 14.67
C ALA A 140 -15.69 -21.97 14.04
N TYR A 141 -15.95 -20.94 14.83
CA TYR A 141 -15.60 -19.59 14.44
C TYR A 141 -14.08 -19.48 14.45
N ARG A 142 -13.49 -19.43 13.26
CA ARG A 142 -12.04 -19.47 13.09
C ARG A 142 -11.48 -18.15 12.59
N TYR A 143 -12.36 -17.17 12.39
CA TYR A 143 -12.04 -16.00 11.59
C TYR A 143 -12.56 -14.72 12.24
N GLY A 144 -11.84 -13.61 12.01
CA GLY A 144 -12.34 -12.26 12.11
C GLY A 144 -12.27 -11.57 10.75
N ILE A 145 -12.89 -10.41 10.62
CA ILE A 145 -12.69 -9.53 9.47
C ILE A 145 -11.90 -8.33 9.96
N ALA A 146 -10.71 -8.16 9.41
CA ALA A 146 -9.89 -6.97 9.62
C ALA A 146 -10.32 -5.86 8.66
N GLU A 147 -10.35 -4.64 9.17
CA GLU A 147 -10.47 -3.40 8.42
C GLU A 147 -9.17 -2.62 8.55
N VAL A 148 -8.51 -2.34 7.43
CA VAL A 148 -7.20 -1.70 7.40
C VAL A 148 -7.23 -0.47 6.51
N PRO A 149 -6.94 0.73 7.03
CA PRO A 149 -6.84 1.93 6.22
C PRO A 149 -5.80 1.78 5.12
N LEU A 150 -6.17 2.11 3.87
CA LEU A 150 -5.26 2.04 2.72
C LEU A 150 -4.19 3.12 2.79
N SER A 151 -2.98 2.76 2.35
CA SER A 151 -1.87 3.69 2.16
C SER A 151 -1.85 4.20 0.72
N TYR A 152 -1.64 5.50 0.56
CA TYR A 152 -1.53 6.18 -0.73
C TYR A 152 -0.13 6.75 -0.89
N TYR A 153 0.48 6.51 -2.04
CA TYR A 153 1.85 6.93 -2.33
C TYR A 153 1.89 7.94 -3.47
N SER A 154 2.85 8.84 -3.38
CA SER A 154 3.23 9.77 -4.45
C SER A 154 4.73 9.91 -4.51
N ILE A 155 5.25 10.27 -5.69
CA ILE A 155 6.66 10.52 -5.93
C ILE A 155 6.82 11.92 -6.54
N SER A 156 7.86 12.66 -6.12
CA SER A 156 8.12 14.00 -6.64
C SER A 156 8.95 13.97 -7.93
N ASP A 157 8.72 14.95 -8.81
CA ASP A 157 9.63 15.24 -9.92
C ASP A 157 10.98 15.75 -9.42
N LEU A 158 12.00 15.65 -10.27
CA LEU A 158 13.34 16.11 -9.99
C LEU A 158 13.96 16.78 -11.23
N THR A 159 14.62 17.91 -11.01
CA THR A 159 15.53 18.52 -11.97
C THR A 159 16.91 18.64 -11.32
N LEU A 160 17.96 18.20 -12.01
CA LEU A 160 19.34 18.29 -11.56
C LEU A 160 20.25 18.51 -12.76
N SER A 161 21.48 18.98 -12.53
CA SER A 161 22.49 19.08 -13.58
C SER A 161 23.25 17.76 -13.74
N GLU A 162 23.85 17.55 -14.89
CA GLU A 162 24.84 16.52 -15.10
C GLU A 162 25.91 16.54 -14.01
N GLY A 163 26.35 15.37 -13.58
CA GLY A 163 27.31 15.20 -12.49
C GLY A 163 26.77 15.40 -11.09
N ASP A 164 25.54 15.90 -10.96
CA ASP A 164 24.92 16.10 -9.65
C ASP A 164 24.24 14.84 -9.12
N THR A 165 24.10 14.81 -7.81
CA THR A 165 23.25 13.84 -7.10
C THR A 165 22.20 14.59 -6.31
N SER A 166 20.94 14.21 -6.45
CA SER A 166 19.84 14.84 -5.74
C SER A 166 18.82 13.80 -5.25
N SER A 167 17.98 14.18 -4.31
CA SER A 167 17.03 13.27 -3.65
C SER A 167 15.64 13.43 -4.23
N ILE A 168 15.03 12.31 -4.58
CA ILE A 168 13.61 12.17 -4.91
C ILE A 168 12.87 11.75 -3.64
N THR A 169 11.73 12.38 -3.35
CA THR A 169 10.92 12.04 -2.19
C THR A 169 9.73 11.18 -2.59
N ILE A 170 9.54 10.08 -1.88
CA ILE A 170 8.34 9.26 -1.94
C ILE A 170 7.55 9.51 -0.66
N SER A 171 6.31 9.97 -0.82
CA SER A 171 5.42 10.32 0.30
C SER A 171 4.35 9.25 0.48
N ARG A 172 3.98 8.97 1.73
CA ARG A 172 2.90 8.07 2.14
C ARG A 172 1.86 8.82 2.95
N THR A 173 0.58 8.68 2.59
CA THR A 173 -0.57 9.24 3.28
C THR A 173 -1.63 8.16 3.55
N GLY A 174 -2.69 8.48 4.28
CA GLY A 174 -3.72 7.51 4.67
C GLY A 174 -3.24 6.58 5.79
N GLY A 175 -3.45 5.28 5.65
CA GLY A 175 -3.03 4.29 6.63
C GLY A 175 -1.51 4.15 6.69
N THR A 176 -0.92 4.30 7.87
CA THR A 176 0.53 4.19 8.07
C THR A 176 0.93 3.06 9.02
N ASN A 177 -0.02 2.31 9.56
CA ASN A 177 0.23 1.33 10.61
C ASN A 177 0.82 -0.01 10.13
N SER A 178 0.85 -0.25 8.82
CA SER A 178 1.45 -1.44 8.21
C SER A 178 2.82 -1.16 7.61
N THR A 179 3.67 -2.18 7.53
CA THR A 179 4.86 -2.15 6.69
C THR A 179 4.46 -2.37 5.24
N GLN A 180 5.00 -1.59 4.30
CA GLN A 180 4.77 -1.77 2.86
C GLN A 180 6.04 -1.56 2.05
N ASN A 181 6.13 -2.27 0.92
CA ASN A 181 7.27 -2.26 0.02
C ASN A 181 6.87 -1.66 -1.33
N ILE A 182 7.59 -0.64 -1.74
CA ILE A 182 7.37 0.08 -2.99
C ILE A 182 8.55 -0.19 -3.91
N LEU A 183 8.26 -0.70 -5.10
CA LEU A 183 9.24 -0.93 -6.16
C LEU A 183 9.41 0.34 -6.99
N LEU A 184 10.64 0.81 -7.14
CA LEU A 184 11.06 1.88 -8.04
C LEU A 184 11.68 1.27 -9.29
N THR A 185 11.29 1.77 -10.46
CA THR A 185 11.89 1.40 -11.74
C THR A 185 12.08 2.63 -12.61
N SER A 186 13.22 2.74 -13.29
CA SER A 186 13.42 3.77 -14.31
C SER A 186 13.10 3.26 -15.71
N SER A 187 12.71 4.18 -16.58
CA SER A 187 12.61 3.97 -18.01
C SER A 187 13.23 5.16 -18.76
N ASP A 188 13.97 4.86 -19.81
CA ASP A 188 14.60 5.86 -20.66
C ASP A 188 13.55 6.77 -21.31
N GLY A 189 13.92 8.03 -21.48
CA GLY A 189 13.27 9.01 -22.29
C GLY A 189 14.23 9.49 -23.36
N THR A 190 14.65 10.76 -23.30
CA THR A 190 15.81 11.25 -24.08
C THR A 190 17.11 10.85 -23.39
N ALA A 191 17.15 10.85 -22.04
CA ALA A 191 18.25 10.29 -21.26
C ALA A 191 18.24 8.76 -21.30
N SER A 192 19.40 8.13 -21.43
CA SER A 192 19.61 6.70 -21.62
C SER A 192 20.41 6.09 -20.46
N ALA A 193 19.91 4.98 -19.92
CA ALA A 193 20.62 4.27 -18.88
C ALA A 193 21.98 3.73 -19.36
N GLY A 194 23.01 3.98 -18.57
CA GLY A 194 24.40 3.61 -18.90
C GLY A 194 25.20 4.74 -19.50
N SER A 195 24.58 5.74 -20.15
CA SER A 195 25.22 6.97 -20.63
C SER A 195 25.00 8.10 -19.62
N ASP A 196 23.76 8.38 -19.26
CA ASP A 196 23.37 9.59 -18.54
C ASP A 196 23.02 9.30 -17.07
N TYR A 197 22.66 8.06 -16.77
CA TYR A 197 22.34 7.62 -15.41
C TYR A 197 22.47 6.10 -15.23
N THR A 198 22.43 5.63 -13.98
CA THR A 198 22.31 4.19 -13.69
C THR A 198 20.86 3.78 -13.65
N ALA A 199 20.47 2.72 -14.40
CA ALA A 199 19.12 2.15 -14.36
C ALA A 199 18.70 1.84 -12.91
N VAL A 200 17.49 2.28 -12.56
CA VAL A 200 16.91 2.09 -11.23
C VAL A 200 15.99 0.87 -11.24
N SER A 201 16.24 -0.07 -10.33
CA SER A 201 15.33 -1.18 -10.00
C SER A 201 15.56 -1.51 -8.53
N GLN A 202 14.78 -0.89 -7.66
CA GLN A 202 14.99 -0.97 -6.21
C GLN A 202 13.68 -1.01 -5.45
N THR A 203 13.63 -1.80 -4.38
CA THR A 203 12.53 -1.80 -3.42
C THR A 203 12.86 -0.89 -2.24
N ILE A 204 11.92 -0.01 -1.90
CA ILE A 204 11.97 0.86 -0.72
C ILE A 204 10.91 0.38 0.26
N SER A 205 11.32 0.04 1.49
CA SER A 205 10.43 -0.39 2.56
C SER A 205 10.03 0.80 3.45
N PHE A 206 8.72 0.96 3.63
CA PHE A 206 8.13 1.83 4.63
C PHE A 206 7.76 1.00 5.85
N ALA A 207 8.38 1.27 6.98
CA ALA A 207 7.95 0.70 8.26
C ALA A 207 6.62 1.33 8.73
N ALA A 208 5.98 0.70 9.72
CA ALA A 208 4.81 1.27 10.37
C ALA A 208 5.14 2.66 10.93
N GLY A 209 4.26 3.64 10.68
CA GLY A 209 4.41 5.03 11.09
C GLY A 209 5.26 5.90 10.14
N GLU A 210 5.99 5.33 9.20
CA GLU A 210 6.78 6.12 8.25
C GLU A 210 5.90 6.74 7.15
N THR A 211 6.08 8.04 6.92
CA THR A 211 5.30 8.84 5.97
C THR A 211 6.09 9.35 4.78
N SER A 212 7.42 9.20 4.79
CA SER A 212 8.27 9.59 3.66
C SER A 212 9.56 8.78 3.61
N LYS A 213 10.07 8.59 2.42
CA LYS A 213 11.40 8.04 2.11
C LYS A 213 12.03 8.86 1.01
N THR A 214 13.35 8.87 0.96
CA THR A 214 14.12 9.50 -0.11
C THR A 214 14.93 8.45 -0.86
N PHE A 215 15.08 8.67 -2.15
CA PHE A 215 15.97 7.93 -3.03
C PHE A 215 16.94 8.92 -3.67
N ASN A 216 18.24 8.65 -3.62
CA ASN A 216 19.25 9.49 -4.24
C ASN A 216 19.43 9.06 -5.69
N PHE A 217 19.17 9.99 -6.59
CA PHE A 217 19.39 9.86 -8.03
C PHE A 217 20.63 10.64 -8.42
N ALA A 218 21.53 10.04 -9.22
CA ALA A 218 22.74 10.66 -9.72
C ALA A 218 22.71 10.67 -11.26
N ALA A 219 22.94 11.83 -11.85
CA ALA A 219 23.21 12.00 -13.25
C ALA A 219 24.71 11.85 -13.51
N PHE A 220 25.09 11.23 -14.62
CA PHE A 220 26.49 11.15 -15.03
C PHE A 220 26.93 12.49 -15.65
N THR A 221 28.22 12.69 -15.72
CA THR A 221 28.84 13.81 -16.43
C THR A 221 29.65 13.25 -17.57
N ASP A 222 29.62 13.94 -18.71
CA ASP A 222 30.53 13.67 -19.81
C ASP A 222 31.13 14.99 -20.38
N SER A 223 31.67 14.98 -21.58
CA SER A 223 32.26 16.13 -22.24
C SER A 223 31.48 16.58 -23.47
N VAL A 224 30.28 16.05 -23.67
CA VAL A 224 29.44 16.36 -24.82
C VAL A 224 28.45 17.44 -24.42
N THR A 225 28.30 18.47 -25.25
CA THR A 225 27.24 19.47 -25.03
C THR A 225 25.95 18.96 -25.62
N GLU A 226 24.98 18.71 -24.75
CA GLU A 226 23.66 18.14 -25.09
C GLU A 226 22.55 19.13 -24.79
N SER A 227 21.35 18.79 -25.14
CA SER A 227 20.13 19.48 -24.67
C SER A 227 19.67 18.84 -23.36
N ASP A 228 18.87 19.55 -22.57
CA ASP A 228 18.21 18.96 -21.40
C ASP A 228 17.53 17.64 -21.78
N GLU A 229 17.74 16.64 -20.97
CA GLU A 229 17.28 15.29 -21.20
C GLU A 229 16.28 14.84 -20.11
N THR A 230 15.49 13.84 -20.45
CA THR A 230 14.47 13.34 -19.52
C THR A 230 14.45 11.83 -19.44
N LEU A 231 14.07 11.33 -18.28
CA LEU A 231 13.70 9.94 -18.02
C LEU A 231 12.51 9.90 -17.06
N THR A 232 11.93 8.73 -16.87
CA THR A 232 10.83 8.54 -15.92
C THR A 232 11.22 7.53 -14.85
N ILE A 233 10.93 7.83 -13.58
CA ILE A 233 10.93 6.85 -12.49
C ILE A 233 9.49 6.56 -12.11
N THR A 234 9.12 5.29 -12.11
CA THR A 234 7.78 4.83 -11.74
C THR A 234 7.84 4.08 -10.41
N ILE A 235 6.86 4.33 -9.53
CA ILE A 235 6.65 3.57 -8.32
C ILE A 235 5.45 2.63 -8.49
N SER A 236 5.57 1.41 -7.92
CA SER A 236 4.52 0.40 -7.90
C SER A 236 4.56 -0.41 -6.60
N GLY A 237 3.47 -1.10 -6.27
CA GLY A 237 3.49 -2.07 -5.17
C GLY A 237 4.43 -3.23 -5.51
N SER A 238 5.16 -3.74 -4.53
CA SER A 238 6.09 -4.87 -4.73
C SER A 238 5.39 -6.19 -5.05
N GLY A 239 4.07 -6.28 -4.80
CA GLY A 239 3.26 -7.50 -4.96
C GLY A 239 3.47 -8.54 -3.86
N SER A 240 4.30 -8.25 -2.87
CA SER A 240 4.61 -9.13 -1.73
C SER A 240 3.87 -8.75 -0.46
N ASP A 241 3.17 -7.62 -0.45
CA ASP A 241 2.44 -7.13 0.72
C ASP A 241 1.00 -7.63 0.73
N ASP A 242 0.49 -7.97 1.91
CA ASP A 242 -0.90 -8.44 2.09
C ASP A 242 -1.93 -7.36 1.76
N ILE A 243 -1.55 -6.08 1.95
CA ILE A 243 -2.40 -4.91 1.69
C ILE A 243 -1.90 -4.21 0.43
N PRO A 244 -2.77 -3.99 -0.58
CA PRO A 244 -2.35 -3.34 -1.81
C PRO A 244 -2.06 -1.85 -1.60
N ALA A 245 -0.86 -1.42 -2.02
CA ALA A 245 -0.52 0.00 -2.09
C ALA A 245 -1.40 0.73 -3.12
N GLN A 246 -1.84 1.93 -2.80
CA GLN A 246 -2.55 2.82 -3.70
C GLN A 246 -1.64 3.97 -4.12
N PHE A 247 -1.88 4.58 -5.28
CA PHE A 247 -1.02 5.64 -5.80
C PHE A 247 -1.88 6.85 -6.18
N THR A 248 -1.52 8.01 -5.65
CA THR A 248 -2.08 9.30 -6.08
C THR A 248 -1.24 9.92 -7.20
N ASP A 249 0.07 9.61 -7.21
CA ASP A 249 1.00 9.93 -8.27
C ASP A 249 2.11 8.86 -8.28
N ASN A 250 2.17 8.07 -9.33
CA ASN A 250 3.10 6.96 -9.43
C ASN A 250 4.27 7.19 -10.39
N SER A 251 4.42 8.40 -10.92
CA SER A 251 5.41 8.72 -11.95
C SER A 251 6.14 10.01 -11.62
N SER A 252 7.45 9.97 -11.66
CA SER A 252 8.35 11.13 -11.51
C SER A 252 9.04 11.40 -12.84
N LEU A 253 8.90 12.62 -13.34
CA LEU A 253 9.72 13.11 -14.44
C LEU A 253 11.05 13.59 -13.87
N ILE A 254 12.14 13.01 -14.35
CA ILE A 254 13.49 13.46 -14.05
C ILE A 254 13.99 14.26 -15.25
N THR A 255 14.46 15.48 -15.01
CA THR A 255 15.11 16.32 -16.03
C THR A 255 16.58 16.48 -15.66
N ILE A 256 17.46 16.01 -16.53
CA ILE A 256 18.91 16.21 -16.45
C ILE A 256 19.24 17.43 -17.30
N GLN A 257 19.72 18.50 -16.67
CA GLN A 257 20.12 19.72 -17.36
C GLN A 257 21.56 19.58 -17.77
N ASN A 258 21.81 19.91 -19.03
CA ASN A 258 23.17 19.93 -19.54
C ASN A 258 24.04 20.92 -18.73
N SER A 259 25.21 20.48 -18.33
CA SER A 259 26.20 21.37 -17.74
C SER A 259 26.83 22.26 -18.84
N ALA A 260 26.76 23.57 -18.70
CA ALA A 260 27.40 24.46 -19.65
C ALA A 260 28.91 24.13 -19.72
N ASP A 261 29.40 23.83 -20.90
CA ASP A 261 30.85 23.69 -21.11
C ASP A 261 31.56 24.99 -20.70
N THR A 262 32.30 24.91 -19.61
CA THR A 262 33.11 26.03 -19.08
C THR A 262 34.59 25.91 -19.44
N THR A 263 34.99 24.82 -20.13
CA THR A 263 36.35 24.63 -20.55
C THR A 263 36.62 25.46 -21.80
N SER A 264 37.75 26.12 -21.83
CA SER A 264 38.14 26.85 -23.03
C SER A 264 38.85 25.92 -23.98
N PRO A 265 38.52 25.97 -25.30
CA PRO A 265 39.20 25.16 -26.30
C PRO A 265 40.70 25.34 -26.24
N THR A 266 41.43 24.23 -26.15
CA THR A 266 42.90 24.26 -26.20
C THR A 266 43.41 23.84 -27.57
N PHE A 267 44.31 24.63 -28.11
CA PHE A 267 44.96 24.34 -29.38
C PHE A 267 45.77 23.05 -29.32
N SER A 268 45.53 22.14 -30.25
CA SER A 268 46.18 20.83 -30.30
C SER A 268 47.26 20.78 -31.43
N SER A 269 46.89 21.19 -32.61
CA SER A 269 47.84 21.16 -33.75
C SER A 269 47.42 22.10 -34.88
N ALA A 270 48.41 22.41 -35.76
CA ALA A 270 48.18 23.09 -37.02
C ALA A 270 48.81 22.29 -38.17
N ALA A 271 48.08 22.14 -39.24
CA ALA A 271 48.56 21.52 -40.47
C ALA A 271 48.06 22.27 -41.69
N THR A 272 48.75 22.20 -42.80
CA THR A 272 48.26 22.69 -44.10
C THR A 272 47.48 21.57 -44.77
N ASN A 273 46.37 21.92 -45.49
CA ASN A 273 45.74 20.97 -46.39
C ASN A 273 46.70 20.52 -47.52
N THR A 274 46.39 19.39 -48.15
CA THR A 274 47.22 18.80 -49.23
C THR A 274 47.49 19.77 -50.42
N ALA A 275 46.65 20.77 -50.64
CA ALA A 275 46.82 21.79 -51.67
C ALA A 275 47.65 23.00 -51.19
N GLY A 276 48.03 23.08 -49.94
CA GLY A 276 48.74 24.19 -49.33
C GLY A 276 47.99 25.53 -49.30
N THR A 277 46.69 25.50 -49.49
CA THR A 277 45.82 26.69 -49.59
C THR A 277 45.09 27.05 -48.29
N LYS A 278 45.09 26.16 -47.28
CA LYS A 278 44.41 26.35 -45.99
C LYS A 278 45.26 25.82 -44.85
N VAL A 279 45.20 26.51 -43.72
CA VAL A 279 45.68 26.01 -42.43
C VAL A 279 44.52 25.45 -41.72
N ILE A 280 44.65 24.19 -41.27
CA ILE A 280 43.71 23.50 -40.43
C ILE A 280 44.21 23.59 -39.00
N LEU A 281 43.45 24.22 -38.13
CA LEU A 281 43.72 24.26 -36.70
C LEU A 281 42.85 23.19 -36.04
N THR A 282 43.46 22.35 -35.21
CA THR A 282 42.75 21.32 -34.45
C THR A 282 42.75 21.71 -32.96
N TYR A 283 41.62 21.66 -32.35
CA TYR A 283 41.40 21.87 -30.92
C TYR A 283 40.96 20.56 -30.28
N ASN A 284 41.05 20.51 -28.97
CA ASN A 284 40.58 19.35 -28.18
C ASN A 284 39.06 19.20 -28.14
N GLU A 285 38.35 20.26 -28.55
CA GLU A 285 36.87 20.31 -28.55
C GLU A 285 36.35 21.16 -29.71
N ALA A 286 35.03 21.10 -29.95
CA ALA A 286 34.39 21.90 -31.00
C ALA A 286 34.34 23.38 -30.61
N LEU A 287 34.70 24.26 -31.57
CA LEU A 287 34.58 25.70 -31.38
C LEU A 287 33.13 26.15 -31.54
N SER A 288 32.59 26.91 -30.60
CA SER A 288 31.27 27.55 -30.78
C SER A 288 31.34 28.66 -31.86
N ALA A 289 30.23 28.92 -32.53
CA ALA A 289 30.15 29.95 -33.56
C ALA A 289 30.47 31.38 -33.06
N THR A 290 30.40 31.61 -31.76
CA THR A 290 30.72 32.89 -31.10
C THR A 290 32.22 33.09 -30.83
N THR A 291 33.03 32.03 -30.88
CA THR A 291 34.48 32.08 -30.66
C THR A 291 35.28 32.15 -31.99
N ALA A 292 34.61 32.10 -33.12
CA ALA A 292 35.22 32.14 -34.46
C ALA A 292 35.34 33.59 -35.05
N ALA A 293 35.47 34.62 -34.23
CA ALA A 293 35.69 36.00 -34.67
C ALA A 293 37.18 36.36 -34.67
#